data_809bbe8c02e16ec4879af1133d73a713
#
_entry.id   809bbe8c02e16ec4879af1133d73a713
#
_cell.length_a   1.000
_cell.length_b   1.000
_cell.length_c   1.000
_cell.angle_alpha   90.00
_cell.angle_beta   90.00
_cell.angle_gamma   90.00
#
_symmetry.space_group_name_H-M   'P 1'
#
loop_
_entity.id
_entity.type
_entity.pdbx_description
1 polymer ?
#
loop_
_entity_poly.entity_id
_entity_poly.type
_entity_poly.pdbx_seq_one_letter_code
_entity_poly.pdbx_strand_id
1 'polypeptide(L)'
;MSRQKHAELGAFLRSRRDRIRPEDVGLAPGSRRRVPGLRREEVAQLAGASADYYNELERGAGSQPSEQMLAALARALRLTRDERDYLFHLAGRPVPVEAGSAAHVHPGMLDLLSRLPATPAQVITDLHVTLVQNPLAVALLGDQSGLRGRRASFIQRWFTDDAAREVYPEADHPKQSRTLVADLRAAAATRDARDAEAASMIAELRESSREFAQLWAEHDVALRRDERKRIIHPQLGVVEVNCLNLFSEDGRQRLLWFTPALGTDSADALEMLAVLGTQDLGARELGAGTPRTGGG
;
A
#
# COMPACT_ATOMS: atom_id res chain seq x y z
N MET A 1 -21.82 -11.67 11.57
CA MET A 1 -22.23 -10.25 11.59
C MET A 1 -23.24 -10.05 12.71
N SER A 2 -23.17 -8.96 13.50
CA SER A 2 -24.15 -8.70 14.55
C SER A 2 -25.50 -8.23 13.94
N ARG A 3 -26.61 -8.47 14.66
CA ARG A 3 -27.96 -8.05 14.24
C ARG A 3 -28.04 -6.53 13.97
N GLN A 4 -27.26 -5.75 14.71
CA GLN A 4 -27.16 -4.30 14.56
C GLN A 4 -26.50 -3.91 13.22
N LYS A 5 -25.41 -4.59 12.82
CA LYS A 5 -24.74 -4.33 11.53
C LYS A 5 -25.62 -4.68 10.33
N HIS A 6 -26.48 -5.71 10.43
CA HIS A 6 -27.45 -6.02 9.38
C HIS A 6 -28.51 -4.91 9.24
N ALA A 7 -29.00 -4.39 10.35
CA ALA A 7 -29.97 -3.30 10.33
C ALA A 7 -29.37 -2.00 9.74
N GLU A 8 -28.12 -1.68 10.08
CA GLU A 8 -27.40 -0.53 9.51
C GLU A 8 -27.15 -0.70 8.00
N LEU A 9 -26.76 -1.88 7.55
CA LEU A 9 -26.59 -2.20 6.13
C LEU A 9 -27.90 -1.95 5.37
N GLY A 10 -29.02 -2.47 5.88
CA GLY A 10 -30.34 -2.27 5.28
C GLY A 10 -30.76 -0.80 5.22
N ALA A 11 -30.54 -0.05 6.30
CA ALA A 11 -30.82 1.38 6.36
C ALA A 11 -29.97 2.19 5.37
N PHE A 12 -28.68 1.85 5.25
CA PHE A 12 -27.77 2.47 4.30
C PHE A 12 -28.21 2.23 2.85
N LEU A 13 -28.48 0.98 2.46
CA LEU A 13 -28.94 0.63 1.11
C LEU A 13 -30.23 1.39 0.75
N ARG A 14 -31.20 1.43 1.67
CA ARG A 14 -32.43 2.21 1.48
C ARG A 14 -32.15 3.68 1.27
N SER A 15 -31.31 4.29 2.12
CA SER A 15 -30.94 5.71 2.02
C SER A 15 -30.33 6.05 0.65
N ARG A 16 -29.49 5.16 0.11
CA ARG A 16 -28.86 5.37 -1.20
C ARG A 16 -29.85 5.18 -2.34
N ARG A 17 -30.68 4.15 -2.29
CA ARG A 17 -31.75 3.91 -3.26
C ARG A 17 -32.73 5.09 -3.36
N ASP A 18 -33.11 5.68 -2.24
CA ASP A 18 -34.07 6.78 -2.20
C ASP A 18 -33.54 8.10 -2.79
N ARG A 19 -32.19 8.23 -2.93
CA ARG A 19 -31.53 9.43 -3.49
C ARG A 19 -31.30 9.38 -4.99
N ILE A 20 -31.27 8.19 -5.59
CA ILE A 20 -30.93 8.01 -7.01
C ILE A 20 -32.20 8.09 -7.84
N ARG A 21 -32.21 8.93 -8.85
CA ARG A 21 -33.30 9.01 -9.80
C ARG A 21 -33.16 7.93 -10.89
N PRO A 22 -34.29 7.43 -11.43
CA PRO A 22 -34.22 6.44 -12.51
C PRO A 22 -33.38 6.87 -13.71
N GLU A 23 -33.50 8.14 -14.08
CA GLU A 23 -32.72 8.75 -15.16
C GLU A 23 -31.21 8.68 -14.93
N ASP A 24 -30.76 8.74 -13.67
CA ASP A 24 -29.33 8.66 -13.32
C ASP A 24 -28.73 7.29 -13.64
N VAL A 25 -29.57 6.25 -13.75
CA VAL A 25 -29.16 4.87 -14.03
C VAL A 25 -29.73 4.35 -15.38
N GLY A 26 -30.20 5.26 -16.23
CA GLY A 26 -30.68 4.91 -17.58
C GLY A 26 -32.07 4.27 -17.61
N LEU A 27 -32.85 4.38 -16.55
CA LEU A 27 -34.23 3.91 -16.49
C LEU A 27 -35.21 5.02 -16.86
N ALA A 28 -36.25 4.72 -17.62
CA ALA A 28 -37.27 5.67 -17.97
C ALA A 28 -38.10 6.10 -16.73
N PRO A 29 -38.38 7.41 -16.53
CA PRO A 29 -39.25 7.86 -15.47
C PRO A 29 -40.70 7.38 -15.76
N GLY A 30 -41.17 6.42 -14.98
CA GLY A 30 -42.53 5.89 -15.13
C GLY A 30 -43.60 6.95 -14.79
N SER A 31 -44.68 7.06 -15.58
CA SER A 31 -45.74 8.05 -15.47
C SER A 31 -46.61 8.00 -14.19
N ARG A 32 -46.49 6.95 -13.36
CA ARG A 32 -47.19 6.75 -12.08
C ARG A 32 -46.26 6.42 -10.93
N ARG A 33 -45.17 7.18 -10.78
CA ARG A 33 -44.19 6.93 -9.73
C ARG A 33 -44.61 7.56 -8.39
N ARG A 34 -44.70 6.71 -7.34
CA ARG A 34 -45.06 7.15 -5.98
C ARG A 34 -43.83 7.49 -5.13
N VAL A 35 -42.62 7.13 -5.58
CA VAL A 35 -41.35 7.39 -4.87
C VAL A 35 -40.40 8.10 -5.82
N PRO A 36 -39.67 9.13 -5.35
CA PRO A 36 -38.73 9.88 -6.18
C PRO A 36 -37.49 9.08 -6.53
N GLY A 37 -37.06 8.17 -5.65
CA GLY A 37 -35.88 7.32 -5.85
C GLY A 37 -36.16 6.03 -6.62
N LEU A 38 -35.16 5.16 -6.71
CA LEU A 38 -35.31 3.84 -7.35
C LEU A 38 -36.26 2.93 -6.55
N ARG A 39 -36.98 2.06 -7.27
CA ARG A 39 -37.72 0.96 -6.66
C ARG A 39 -36.78 -0.18 -6.29
N ARG A 40 -37.16 -1.03 -5.33
CA ARG A 40 -36.39 -2.21 -4.93
C ARG A 40 -36.13 -3.16 -6.08
N GLU A 41 -37.14 -3.37 -6.92
CA GLU A 41 -37.06 -4.23 -8.12
C GLU A 41 -36.05 -3.65 -9.13
N GLU A 42 -35.96 -2.33 -9.26
CA GLU A 42 -35.03 -1.66 -10.16
C GLU A 42 -33.57 -1.83 -9.68
N VAL A 43 -33.32 -1.67 -8.38
CA VAL A 43 -31.99 -1.91 -7.82
C VAL A 43 -31.60 -3.39 -7.93
N ALA A 44 -32.54 -4.30 -7.63
CA ALA A 44 -32.30 -5.73 -7.77
C ALA A 44 -31.92 -6.10 -9.22
N GLN A 45 -32.66 -5.58 -10.20
CA GLN A 45 -32.38 -5.79 -11.64
C GLN A 45 -30.99 -5.24 -12.02
N LEU A 46 -30.65 -4.01 -11.61
CA LEU A 46 -29.36 -3.37 -11.88
C LEU A 46 -28.18 -4.14 -11.23
N ALA A 47 -28.42 -4.74 -10.06
CA ALA A 47 -27.42 -5.52 -9.34
C ALA A 47 -27.37 -6.99 -9.76
N GLY A 48 -28.26 -7.45 -10.64
CA GLY A 48 -28.35 -8.86 -11.02
C GLY A 48 -28.82 -9.77 -9.88
N ALA A 49 -29.66 -9.25 -8.99
CA ALA A 49 -30.22 -9.95 -7.83
C ALA A 49 -31.73 -10.15 -7.98
N SER A 50 -32.33 -11.06 -7.18
CA SER A 50 -33.79 -11.13 -7.06
C SER A 50 -34.33 -9.99 -6.21
N ALA A 51 -35.56 -9.54 -6.49
CA ALA A 51 -36.25 -8.52 -5.73
C ALA A 51 -36.42 -8.92 -4.25
N ASP A 52 -36.69 -10.21 -4.00
CA ASP A 52 -36.84 -10.75 -2.65
C ASP A 52 -35.55 -10.68 -1.87
N TYR A 53 -34.42 -11.07 -2.49
CA TYR A 53 -33.10 -10.98 -1.86
C TYR A 53 -32.73 -9.54 -1.48
N TYR A 54 -32.93 -8.57 -2.40
CA TYR A 54 -32.66 -7.18 -2.11
C TYR A 54 -33.58 -6.63 -1.00
N ASN A 55 -34.85 -7.06 -1.00
CA ASN A 55 -35.80 -6.68 0.05
C ASN A 55 -35.39 -7.21 1.43
N GLU A 56 -34.87 -8.43 1.50
CA GLU A 56 -34.32 -9.00 2.74
C GLU A 56 -33.08 -8.22 3.21
N LEU A 57 -32.18 -7.83 2.32
CA LEU A 57 -31.03 -6.98 2.66
C LEU A 57 -31.46 -5.64 3.24
N GLU A 58 -32.45 -4.95 2.64
CA GLU A 58 -32.97 -3.67 3.17
C GLU A 58 -33.67 -3.84 4.53
N ARG A 59 -34.22 -5.02 4.82
CA ARG A 59 -34.82 -5.32 6.13
C ARG A 59 -33.78 -5.67 7.20
N GLY A 60 -32.53 -5.80 6.81
CA GLY A 60 -31.48 -6.32 7.69
C GLY A 60 -31.70 -7.80 8.03
N ALA A 61 -32.40 -8.53 7.16
CA ALA A 61 -32.67 -9.96 7.26
C ALA A 61 -31.89 -10.70 6.15
N GLY A 62 -31.71 -11.98 6.31
CA GLY A 62 -31.05 -12.82 5.28
C GLY A 62 -29.57 -13.09 5.56
N SER A 63 -28.92 -13.75 4.61
CA SER A 63 -27.51 -14.12 4.67
C SER A 63 -26.60 -12.93 4.36
N GLN A 64 -25.38 -12.98 4.89
CA GLN A 64 -24.34 -12.00 4.58
C GLN A 64 -24.06 -11.96 3.07
N PRO A 65 -24.13 -10.79 2.41
CA PRO A 65 -23.88 -10.67 0.98
C PRO A 65 -22.43 -11.04 0.62
N SER A 66 -22.26 -11.63 -0.58
CA SER A 66 -20.94 -11.89 -1.13
C SER A 66 -20.26 -10.59 -1.57
N GLU A 67 -18.95 -10.58 -1.68
CA GLU A 67 -18.17 -9.43 -2.19
C GLU A 67 -18.61 -9.06 -3.61
N GLN A 68 -18.87 -10.06 -4.44
CA GLN A 68 -19.38 -9.84 -5.79
C GLN A 68 -20.75 -9.12 -5.78
N MET A 69 -21.64 -9.50 -4.87
CA MET A 69 -22.95 -8.86 -4.72
C MET A 69 -22.81 -7.43 -4.20
N LEU A 70 -21.94 -7.19 -3.22
CA LEU A 70 -21.65 -5.83 -2.72
C LEU A 70 -21.09 -4.93 -3.82
N ALA A 71 -20.19 -5.43 -4.65
CA ALA A 71 -19.65 -4.69 -5.79
C ALA A 71 -20.75 -4.40 -6.83
N ALA A 72 -21.68 -5.32 -7.07
CA ALA A 72 -22.81 -5.12 -7.97
C ALA A 72 -23.78 -4.07 -7.41
N LEU A 73 -24.11 -4.12 -6.12
CA LEU A 73 -24.92 -3.12 -5.43
C LEU A 73 -24.27 -1.72 -5.43
N ALA A 74 -22.95 -1.66 -5.21
CA ALA A 74 -22.20 -0.40 -5.27
C ALA A 74 -22.31 0.27 -6.64
N ARG A 75 -22.21 -0.51 -7.73
CA ARG A 75 -22.39 0.00 -9.10
C ARG A 75 -23.86 0.39 -9.37
N ALA A 76 -24.82 -0.46 -8.98
CA ALA A 76 -26.24 -0.21 -9.18
C ALA A 76 -26.70 1.08 -8.47
N LEU A 77 -26.16 1.33 -7.29
CA LEU A 77 -26.46 2.50 -6.46
C LEU A 77 -25.49 3.67 -6.68
N ARG A 78 -24.61 3.59 -7.68
CA ARG A 78 -23.61 4.64 -8.01
C ARG A 78 -22.89 5.20 -6.79
N LEU A 79 -22.50 4.31 -5.89
CA LEU A 79 -21.82 4.70 -4.66
C LEU A 79 -20.46 5.34 -4.97
N THR A 80 -20.16 6.40 -4.25
CA THR A 80 -18.79 6.94 -4.21
C THR A 80 -17.84 5.89 -3.62
N ARG A 81 -16.53 6.12 -3.70
CA ARG A 81 -15.52 5.23 -3.12
C ARG A 81 -15.78 5.04 -1.62
N ASP A 82 -15.94 6.13 -0.88
CA ASP A 82 -16.18 6.08 0.56
C ASP A 82 -17.47 5.33 0.92
N GLU A 83 -18.54 5.55 0.13
CA GLU A 83 -19.81 4.86 0.29
C GLU A 83 -19.74 3.37 0.00
N ARG A 84 -18.96 2.98 -1.02
CA ARG A 84 -18.66 1.57 -1.33
C ARG A 84 -17.89 0.93 -0.18
N ASP A 85 -16.85 1.58 0.28
CA ASP A 85 -15.99 1.07 1.34
C ASP A 85 -16.77 0.92 2.66
N TYR A 86 -17.65 1.87 2.94
CA TYR A 86 -18.59 1.78 4.06
C TYR A 86 -19.59 0.62 3.92
N LEU A 87 -20.13 0.38 2.70
CA LEU A 87 -20.99 -0.77 2.40
C LEU A 87 -20.29 -2.10 2.72
N PHE A 88 -19.02 -2.25 2.29
CA PHE A 88 -18.22 -3.44 2.56
C PHE A 88 -17.96 -3.60 4.06
N HIS A 89 -17.64 -2.50 4.74
CA HIS A 89 -17.42 -2.51 6.20
C HIS A 89 -18.68 -2.95 6.96
N LEU A 90 -19.86 -2.40 6.62
CA LEU A 90 -21.12 -2.80 7.22
C LEU A 90 -21.43 -4.28 6.98
N ALA A 91 -21.11 -4.78 5.79
CA ALA A 91 -21.26 -6.18 5.45
C ALA A 91 -20.23 -7.10 6.13
N GLY A 92 -19.23 -6.56 6.84
CA GLY A 92 -18.15 -7.34 7.43
C GLY A 92 -17.30 -8.08 6.40
N ARG A 93 -17.10 -7.44 5.23
CA ARG A 93 -16.25 -7.91 4.15
C ARG A 93 -15.04 -7.00 3.98
N PRO A 94 -13.90 -7.53 3.53
CA PRO A 94 -12.78 -6.68 3.18
C PRO A 94 -13.17 -5.74 2.04
N VAL A 95 -12.72 -4.50 2.15
CA VAL A 95 -12.92 -3.49 1.10
C VAL A 95 -12.05 -3.89 -0.11
N PRO A 96 -12.61 -3.99 -1.32
CA PRO A 96 -11.79 -4.25 -2.51
C PRO A 96 -10.80 -3.12 -2.70
N VAL A 97 -9.53 -3.41 -2.59
CA VAL A 97 -8.47 -2.47 -2.97
C VAL A 97 -8.49 -2.37 -4.48
N GLU A 98 -8.79 -1.21 -5.01
CA GLU A 98 -8.60 -0.98 -6.44
C GLU A 98 -7.13 -1.25 -6.74
N ALA A 99 -6.89 -2.11 -7.72
CA ALA A 99 -5.56 -2.32 -8.26
C ALA A 99 -5.11 -1.02 -8.99
N GLY A 100 -4.86 0.01 -8.19
CA GLY A 100 -4.05 1.13 -8.63
C GLY A 100 -2.71 0.54 -9.01
N SER A 101 -2.20 0.88 -10.19
CA SER A 101 -0.90 0.43 -10.65
C SER A 101 0.10 0.68 -9.52
N ALA A 102 0.64 -0.38 -8.92
CA ALA A 102 1.64 -0.31 -7.85
C ALA A 102 2.87 0.53 -8.26
N ALA A 103 2.98 0.85 -9.54
CA ALA A 103 4.04 1.64 -10.14
C ALA A 103 3.87 3.17 -10.01
N HIS A 104 2.67 3.69 -9.69
CA HIS A 104 2.45 5.12 -9.59
C HIS A 104 2.45 5.55 -8.12
N VAL A 105 3.37 6.45 -7.77
CA VAL A 105 3.41 7.03 -6.42
C VAL A 105 2.19 7.93 -6.21
N HIS A 106 1.53 7.79 -5.06
CA HIS A 106 0.40 8.65 -4.70
C HIS A 106 0.82 10.12 -4.69
N PRO A 107 0.10 11.02 -5.40
CA PRO A 107 0.52 12.43 -5.54
C PRO A 107 0.80 13.14 -4.22
N GLY A 108 -0.02 12.91 -3.18
CA GLY A 108 0.20 13.47 -1.85
C GLY A 108 1.48 12.98 -1.17
N MET A 109 1.95 11.76 -1.46
CA MET A 109 3.24 11.28 -0.97
C MET A 109 4.41 11.92 -1.70
N LEU A 110 4.27 12.19 -3.01
CA LEU A 110 5.27 12.95 -3.77
C LEU A 110 5.40 14.39 -3.27
N ASP A 111 4.26 15.06 -3.03
CA ASP A 111 4.27 16.41 -2.46
C ASP A 111 4.95 16.43 -1.09
N LEU A 112 4.62 15.49 -0.21
CA LEU A 112 5.23 15.37 1.10
C LEU A 112 6.74 15.06 1.01
N LEU A 113 7.13 14.13 0.13
CA LEU A 113 8.54 13.80 -0.09
C LEU A 113 9.35 15.03 -0.56
N SER A 114 8.78 15.86 -1.43
CA SER A 114 9.41 17.10 -1.91
C SER A 114 9.64 18.13 -0.81
N ARG A 115 8.87 18.07 0.27
CA ARG A 115 8.98 18.94 1.45
C ARG A 115 9.95 18.42 2.51
N LEU A 116 10.64 17.32 2.25
CA LEU A 116 11.64 16.73 3.13
C LEU A 116 13.08 16.83 2.55
N PRO A 117 13.55 18.02 2.14
CA PRO A 117 14.87 18.13 1.49
C PRO A 117 16.03 17.82 2.43
N ALA A 118 15.85 18.02 3.74
CA ALA A 118 16.87 17.83 4.78
C ALA A 118 16.69 16.50 5.57
N THR A 119 15.80 15.62 5.14
CA THR A 119 15.52 14.36 5.84
C THR A 119 15.54 13.21 4.84
N PRO A 120 16.37 12.17 5.01
CA PRO A 120 16.31 11.00 4.13
C PRO A 120 14.92 10.41 4.11
N ALA A 121 14.32 10.30 2.94
CA ALA A 121 12.96 9.78 2.80
C ALA A 121 12.76 9.07 1.46
N GLN A 122 11.86 8.07 1.47
CA GLN A 122 11.52 7.27 0.29
C GLN A 122 10.08 6.78 0.34
N VAL A 123 9.47 6.57 -0.83
CA VAL A 123 8.19 5.88 -0.95
C VAL A 123 8.43 4.46 -1.43
N ILE A 124 7.86 3.51 -0.71
CA ILE A 124 7.92 2.09 -1.06
C ILE A 124 6.51 1.49 -1.12
N THR A 125 6.37 0.36 -1.80
CA THR A 125 5.14 -0.45 -1.74
C THR A 125 5.08 -1.30 -0.46
N ASP A 126 3.93 -1.88 -0.19
CA ASP A 126 3.73 -2.88 0.87
C ASP A 126 4.55 -4.18 0.64
N LEU A 127 4.98 -4.45 -0.60
CA LEU A 127 5.93 -5.51 -0.95
C LEU A 127 7.40 -5.03 -0.93
N HIS A 128 7.67 -3.87 -0.34
CA HIS A 128 9.02 -3.29 -0.21
C HIS A 128 9.73 -2.99 -1.54
N VAL A 129 8.97 -2.68 -2.59
CA VAL A 129 9.53 -2.14 -3.82
C VAL A 129 9.71 -0.63 -3.65
N THR A 130 10.93 -0.13 -3.83
CA THR A 130 11.21 1.30 -3.76
C THR A 130 10.73 1.98 -5.04
N LEU A 131 9.81 2.93 -4.89
CA LEU A 131 9.20 3.68 -5.99
C LEU A 131 9.98 4.96 -6.28
N VAL A 132 10.34 5.70 -5.25
CA VAL A 132 11.06 6.97 -5.32
C VAL A 132 11.85 7.22 -4.04
N GLN A 133 13.01 7.84 -4.17
CA GLN A 133 13.87 8.27 -3.07
C GLN A 133 14.21 9.74 -3.26
N ASN A 134 14.31 10.50 -2.15
CA ASN A 134 14.97 11.80 -2.22
C ASN A 134 16.50 11.63 -2.23
N PRO A 135 17.27 12.67 -2.59
CA PRO A 135 18.74 12.58 -2.67
C PRO A 135 19.41 12.08 -1.40
N LEU A 136 18.90 12.47 -0.22
CA LEU A 136 19.47 12.01 1.05
C LEU A 136 19.20 10.54 1.33
N ALA A 137 18.05 10.02 0.92
CA ALA A 137 17.78 8.58 1.04
C ALA A 137 18.66 7.76 0.08
N VAL A 138 18.92 8.29 -1.11
CA VAL A 138 19.89 7.68 -2.05
C VAL A 138 21.30 7.70 -1.44
N ALA A 139 21.72 8.80 -0.84
CA ALA A 139 23.02 8.88 -0.17
C ALA A 139 23.12 7.90 1.00
N LEU A 140 22.06 7.77 1.82
CA LEU A 140 22.06 6.90 3.02
C LEU A 140 21.97 5.41 2.68
N LEU A 141 21.15 5.02 1.69
CA LEU A 141 20.76 3.64 1.43
C LEU A 141 21.21 3.09 0.07
N GLY A 142 21.82 3.94 -0.76
CA GLY A 142 22.05 3.67 -2.17
C GLY A 142 20.79 3.84 -3.03
N ASP A 143 20.95 3.96 -4.35
CA ASP A 143 19.85 4.05 -5.29
C ASP A 143 19.15 2.70 -5.46
N GLN A 144 17.92 2.62 -5.03
CA GLN A 144 17.07 1.44 -5.09
C GLN A 144 15.89 1.61 -6.08
N SER A 145 15.59 2.84 -6.51
CA SER A 145 14.45 3.15 -7.37
C SER A 145 14.61 2.62 -8.80
N GLY A 146 15.86 2.42 -9.24
CA GLY A 146 16.22 1.87 -10.55
C GLY A 146 16.10 0.35 -10.67
N LEU A 147 15.95 -0.38 -9.57
CA LEU A 147 15.94 -1.84 -9.57
C LEU A 147 14.66 -2.41 -10.18
N ARG A 148 14.77 -3.54 -10.88
CA ARG A 148 13.65 -4.18 -11.59
C ARG A 148 13.54 -5.67 -11.29
N GLY A 149 12.36 -6.26 -11.57
CA GLY A 149 12.09 -7.67 -11.35
C GLY A 149 12.25 -8.06 -9.87
N ARG A 150 12.81 -9.22 -9.59
CA ARG A 150 13.04 -9.72 -8.22
C ARG A 150 13.91 -8.79 -7.37
N ARG A 151 14.83 -8.06 -8.00
CA ARG A 151 15.70 -7.10 -7.29
C ARG A 151 14.98 -5.83 -6.87
N ALA A 152 13.79 -5.54 -7.37
CA ALA A 152 13.03 -4.35 -6.99
C ALA A 152 12.58 -4.39 -5.53
N SER A 153 12.16 -5.55 -5.02
CA SER A 153 11.75 -5.71 -3.63
C SER A 153 12.95 -5.90 -2.70
N PHE A 154 13.03 -5.07 -1.66
CA PHE A 154 14.04 -5.22 -0.62
C PHE A 154 13.89 -6.54 0.14
N ILE A 155 12.67 -7.04 0.35
CA ILE A 155 12.44 -8.35 0.98
C ILE A 155 13.04 -9.47 0.13
N GLN A 156 12.82 -9.46 -1.18
CA GLN A 156 13.41 -10.48 -2.05
C GLN A 156 14.93 -10.44 -2.00
N ARG A 157 15.55 -9.25 -2.13
CA ARG A 157 17.00 -9.10 -2.02
C ARG A 157 17.53 -9.59 -0.67
N TRP A 158 16.86 -9.24 0.42
CA TRP A 158 17.27 -9.60 1.77
C TRP A 158 17.47 -11.13 1.94
N PHE A 159 16.58 -11.93 1.36
CA PHE A 159 16.62 -13.38 1.50
C PHE A 159 17.33 -14.12 0.37
N THR A 160 17.75 -13.43 -0.69
CA THR A 160 18.37 -14.07 -1.87
C THR A 160 19.70 -13.45 -2.30
N ASP A 161 20.14 -12.37 -1.68
CA ASP A 161 21.36 -11.65 -2.03
C ASP A 161 22.03 -11.14 -0.74
N ASP A 162 23.15 -11.77 -0.37
CA ASP A 162 23.86 -11.44 0.87
C ASP A 162 24.36 -9.98 0.89
N ALA A 163 24.68 -9.41 -0.26
CA ALA A 163 25.09 -8.00 -0.37
C ALA A 163 23.98 -7.03 0.08
N ALA A 164 22.70 -7.42 -0.04
CA ALA A 164 21.59 -6.58 0.44
C ALA A 164 21.54 -6.47 1.99
N ARG A 165 22.21 -7.37 2.70
CA ARG A 165 22.27 -7.37 4.17
C ARG A 165 23.38 -6.48 4.71
N GLU A 166 24.40 -6.18 3.91
CA GLU A 166 25.56 -5.37 4.32
C GLU A 166 25.20 -3.96 4.78
N VAL A 167 24.03 -3.47 4.40
CA VAL A 167 23.48 -2.18 4.86
C VAL A 167 23.14 -2.17 6.36
N TYR A 168 23.08 -3.34 7.00
CA TYR A 168 22.80 -3.48 8.43
C TYR A 168 23.89 -4.29 9.15
N PRO A 169 24.23 -3.97 10.42
CA PRO A 169 25.10 -4.80 11.24
C PRO A 169 24.58 -6.24 11.31
N GLU A 170 25.49 -7.22 11.23
CA GLU A 170 25.16 -8.65 11.26
C GLU A 170 24.33 -9.02 12.50
N ALA A 171 24.64 -8.41 13.64
CA ALA A 171 23.88 -8.62 14.88
C ALA A 171 22.39 -8.23 14.79
N ASP A 172 22.01 -7.39 13.82
CA ASP A 172 20.62 -6.97 13.60
C ASP A 172 19.88 -7.85 12.59
N HIS A 173 20.60 -8.70 11.82
CA HIS A 173 19.99 -9.51 10.76
C HIS A 173 18.86 -10.40 11.26
N PRO A 174 18.96 -11.13 12.40
CA PRO A 174 17.85 -11.97 12.87
C PRO A 174 16.58 -11.20 13.20
N LYS A 175 16.73 -9.98 13.76
CA LYS A 175 15.59 -9.09 14.04
C LYS A 175 15.01 -8.56 12.74
N GLN A 176 15.83 -8.13 11.80
CA GLN A 176 15.40 -7.58 10.52
C GLN A 176 14.67 -8.65 9.68
N SER A 177 15.17 -9.89 9.64
CA SER A 177 14.53 -11.01 8.95
C SER A 177 13.12 -11.27 9.48
N ARG A 178 12.96 -11.39 10.80
CA ARG A 178 11.63 -11.55 11.43
C ARG A 178 10.69 -10.40 11.10
N THR A 179 11.18 -9.17 11.19
CA THR A 179 10.40 -7.96 10.89
C THR A 179 9.91 -7.96 9.44
N LEU A 180 10.78 -8.30 8.48
CA LEU A 180 10.43 -8.32 7.06
C LEU A 180 9.40 -9.41 6.73
N VAL A 181 9.55 -10.60 7.32
CA VAL A 181 8.59 -11.71 7.13
C VAL A 181 7.22 -11.36 7.73
N ALA A 182 7.18 -10.81 8.93
CA ALA A 182 5.94 -10.42 9.59
C ALA A 182 5.22 -9.28 8.83
N ASP A 183 5.96 -8.31 8.30
CA ASP A 183 5.46 -7.21 7.50
C ASP A 183 4.88 -7.70 6.15
N LEU A 184 5.59 -8.60 5.46
CA LEU A 184 5.09 -9.24 4.23
C LEU A 184 3.82 -10.05 4.48
N ARG A 185 3.75 -10.76 5.60
CA ARG A 185 2.54 -11.50 5.98
C ARG A 185 1.36 -10.58 6.22
N ALA A 186 1.56 -9.46 6.91
CA ALA A 186 0.52 -8.45 7.12
C ALA A 186 0.04 -7.86 5.79
N ALA A 187 0.98 -7.55 4.89
CA ALA A 187 0.65 -7.07 3.55
C ALA A 187 -0.16 -8.10 2.74
N ALA A 188 0.26 -9.37 2.74
CA ALA A 188 -0.44 -10.43 2.04
C ALA A 188 -1.86 -10.67 2.58
N ALA A 189 -2.09 -10.51 3.88
CA ALA A 189 -3.40 -10.69 4.50
C ALA A 189 -4.42 -9.59 4.13
N THR A 190 -3.95 -8.40 3.75
CA THR A 190 -4.81 -7.27 3.34
C THR A 190 -5.06 -7.23 1.83
N ARG A 191 -4.32 -8.02 1.05
CA ARG A 191 -4.46 -8.11 -0.40
C ARG A 191 -5.59 -9.06 -0.80
N ASP A 192 -6.18 -8.84 -1.98
CA ASP A 192 -7.15 -9.77 -2.54
C ASP A 192 -6.49 -11.15 -2.72
N ALA A 193 -7.23 -12.22 -2.43
CA ALA A 193 -6.77 -13.60 -2.62
C ALA A 193 -6.36 -13.92 -4.08
N ARG A 194 -6.73 -13.06 -5.03
CA ARG A 194 -6.36 -13.15 -6.45
C ARG A 194 -5.11 -12.35 -6.79
N ASP A 195 -4.51 -11.65 -5.84
CA ASP A 195 -3.28 -10.89 -6.06
C ASP A 195 -2.11 -11.87 -6.23
N ALA A 196 -1.80 -12.16 -7.48
CA ALA A 196 -0.76 -13.12 -7.84
C ALA A 196 0.65 -12.63 -7.47
N GLU A 197 0.88 -11.32 -7.33
CA GLU A 197 2.21 -10.76 -7.08
C GLU A 197 2.74 -11.16 -5.69
N ALA A 198 1.95 -10.93 -4.63
CA ALA A 198 2.33 -11.31 -3.28
C ALA A 198 2.44 -12.84 -3.13
N ALA A 199 1.48 -13.58 -3.71
CA ALA A 199 1.48 -15.04 -3.65
C ALA A 199 2.72 -15.64 -4.35
N SER A 200 3.08 -15.14 -5.53
CA SER A 200 4.28 -15.56 -6.26
C SER A 200 5.55 -15.24 -5.49
N MET A 201 5.67 -14.02 -4.94
CA MET A 201 6.82 -13.63 -4.12
C MET A 201 7.01 -14.54 -2.91
N ILE A 202 5.93 -14.85 -2.18
CA ILE A 202 5.98 -15.74 -1.02
C ILE A 202 6.38 -17.17 -1.43
N ALA A 203 5.81 -17.70 -2.51
CA ALA A 203 6.15 -19.03 -2.99
C ALA A 203 7.64 -19.13 -3.37
N GLU A 204 8.14 -18.16 -4.13
CA GLU A 204 9.53 -18.09 -4.53
C GLU A 204 10.50 -17.97 -3.35
N LEU A 205 10.18 -17.13 -2.36
CA LEU A 205 11.01 -16.97 -1.16
C LEU A 205 11.02 -18.22 -0.28
N ARG A 206 9.90 -18.93 -0.17
CA ARG A 206 9.84 -20.21 0.56
C ARG A 206 10.67 -21.31 -0.11
N GLU A 207 10.79 -21.27 -1.43
CA GLU A 207 11.59 -22.22 -2.20
C GLU A 207 13.08 -21.86 -2.18
N SER A 208 13.41 -20.56 -2.29
CA SER A 208 14.80 -20.09 -2.45
C SER A 208 15.54 -19.83 -1.14
N SER A 209 14.83 -19.59 -0.01
CA SER A 209 15.43 -19.27 1.28
C SER A 209 14.90 -20.13 2.42
N ARG A 210 15.79 -20.96 2.98
CA ARG A 210 15.46 -21.78 4.15
C ARG A 210 15.11 -20.91 5.39
N GLU A 211 15.83 -19.81 5.58
CA GLU A 211 15.55 -18.86 6.66
C GLU A 211 14.15 -18.27 6.53
N PHE A 212 13.78 -17.79 5.32
CA PHE A 212 12.45 -17.29 5.07
C PHE A 212 11.37 -18.34 5.33
N ALA A 213 11.56 -19.58 4.83
CA ALA A 213 10.60 -20.66 5.00
C ALA A 213 10.35 -21.01 6.48
N GLN A 214 11.41 -21.02 7.31
CA GLN A 214 11.30 -21.24 8.75
C GLN A 214 10.52 -20.13 9.44
N LEU A 215 10.90 -18.86 9.23
CA LEU A 215 10.22 -17.69 9.81
C LEU A 215 8.78 -17.57 9.32
N TRP A 216 8.53 -17.94 8.06
CA TRP A 216 7.17 -17.99 7.54
C TRP A 216 6.29 -19.02 8.23
N ALA A 217 6.84 -20.16 8.65
CA ALA A 217 6.10 -21.19 9.38
C ALA A 217 5.78 -20.81 10.83
N GLU A 218 6.45 -19.82 11.42
CA GLU A 218 6.20 -19.32 12.78
C GLU A 218 4.90 -18.51 12.90
N HIS A 219 4.32 -18.07 11.77
CA HIS A 219 3.07 -17.31 11.70
C HIS A 219 3.06 -15.95 12.42
N ASP A 220 4.22 -15.37 12.70
CA ASP A 220 4.31 -14.04 13.29
C ASP A 220 3.73 -12.98 12.35
N VAL A 221 2.90 -12.08 12.90
CA VAL A 221 2.31 -10.94 12.20
C VAL A 221 2.67 -9.66 12.93
N ALA A 222 3.27 -8.71 12.22
CA ALA A 222 3.54 -7.39 12.75
C ALA A 222 3.36 -6.34 11.66
N LEU A 223 2.75 -5.21 12.01
CA LEU A 223 2.82 -4.00 11.22
C LEU A 223 3.96 -3.16 11.79
N ARG A 224 4.96 -2.89 10.95
CA ARG A 224 6.04 -1.98 11.32
C ARG A 224 5.46 -0.58 11.54
N ARG A 225 5.59 -0.04 12.76
CA ARG A 225 5.15 1.32 13.07
C ARG A 225 6.34 2.26 13.20
N ASP A 226 7.21 2.04 14.16
CA ASP A 226 8.43 2.80 14.37
C ASP A 226 9.55 1.86 14.76
N GLU A 227 10.73 2.05 14.19
CA GLU A 227 11.86 1.19 14.47
C GLU A 227 13.18 1.96 14.47
N ARG A 228 13.95 1.81 15.56
CA ARG A 228 15.35 2.24 15.58
C ARG A 228 16.16 1.26 14.75
N LYS A 229 16.96 1.79 13.81
CA LYS A 229 17.82 1.05 12.89
C LYS A 229 19.23 1.55 12.97
N ARG A 230 20.16 0.64 12.78
CA ARG A 230 21.57 0.92 12.55
C ARG A 230 21.85 0.66 11.08
N ILE A 231 22.29 1.70 10.37
CA ILE A 231 22.60 1.63 8.93
C ILE A 231 24.12 1.77 8.79
N ILE A 232 24.76 0.86 8.08
CA ILE A 232 26.18 0.92 7.78
C ILE A 232 26.35 1.77 6.52
N HIS A 233 26.96 2.93 6.68
CA HIS A 233 27.31 3.82 5.57
C HIS A 233 28.83 3.75 5.29
N PRO A 234 29.27 3.63 4.03
CA PRO A 234 30.69 3.43 3.70
C PRO A 234 31.63 4.49 4.24
N GLN A 235 31.19 5.75 4.31
CA GLN A 235 32.01 6.88 4.74
C GLN A 235 31.73 7.33 6.19
N LEU A 236 30.51 7.08 6.70
CA LEU A 236 30.08 7.59 8.01
C LEU A 236 30.07 6.49 9.08
N GLY A 237 30.36 5.23 8.72
CA GLY A 237 30.25 4.10 9.63
C GLY A 237 28.79 3.77 9.98
N VAL A 238 28.52 3.44 11.23
CA VAL A 238 27.18 3.07 11.69
C VAL A 238 26.37 4.33 12.04
N VAL A 239 25.32 4.57 11.29
CA VAL A 239 24.37 5.68 11.52
C VAL A 239 23.10 5.12 12.16
N GLU A 240 22.75 5.59 13.36
CA GLU A 240 21.55 5.15 14.07
C GLU A 240 20.38 6.09 13.79
N VAL A 241 19.31 5.57 13.25
CA VAL A 241 18.13 6.34 12.84
C VAL A 241 16.85 5.76 13.38
N ASN A 242 15.84 6.59 13.58
CA ASN A 242 14.46 6.16 13.73
C ASN A 242 13.82 6.14 12.36
N CYS A 243 13.29 4.97 11.94
CA CYS A 243 12.55 4.80 10.72
C CYS A 243 11.06 4.97 11.03
N LEU A 244 10.46 6.03 10.51
CA LEU A 244 9.06 6.38 10.69
C LEU A 244 8.27 6.07 9.41
N ASN A 245 6.96 5.83 9.54
CA ASN A 245 6.11 5.40 8.44
C ASN A 245 4.81 6.21 8.35
N LEU A 246 4.41 6.57 7.13
CA LEU A 246 3.08 7.04 6.79
C LEU A 246 2.52 6.18 5.66
N PHE A 247 1.34 5.61 5.87
CA PHE A 247 0.69 4.72 4.89
C PHE A 247 -0.26 5.50 3.99
N SER A 248 -0.40 5.07 2.72
CA SER A 248 -1.50 5.48 1.86
C SER A 248 -2.83 4.94 2.39
N GLU A 249 -3.94 5.55 2.00
CA GLU A 249 -5.28 5.11 2.41
C GLU A 249 -5.56 3.64 2.11
N ASP A 250 -5.05 3.14 0.99
CA ASP A 250 -5.19 1.75 0.57
C ASP A 250 -4.17 0.80 1.21
N GLY A 251 -3.24 1.32 2.01
CA GLY A 251 -2.18 0.55 2.65
C GLY A 251 -1.12 -0.01 1.70
N ARG A 252 -1.21 0.29 0.38
CA ARG A 252 -0.33 -0.28 -0.66
C ARG A 252 1.02 0.44 -0.77
N GLN A 253 1.09 1.67 -0.31
CA GLN A 253 2.30 2.47 -0.33
C GLN A 253 2.56 3.05 1.05
N ARG A 254 3.81 3.33 1.33
CA ARG A 254 4.23 4.02 2.55
C ARG A 254 5.41 4.94 2.27
N LEU A 255 5.35 6.12 2.84
CA LEU A 255 6.47 7.02 2.95
C LEU A 255 7.27 6.61 4.19
N LEU A 256 8.54 6.31 4.00
CA LEU A 256 9.52 6.10 5.05
C LEU A 256 10.37 7.36 5.17
N TRP A 257 10.65 7.82 6.39
CA TRP A 257 11.67 8.85 6.60
C TRP A 257 12.52 8.50 7.82
N PHE A 258 13.73 8.99 7.81
CA PHE A 258 14.74 8.63 8.78
C PHE A 258 15.18 9.87 9.56
N THR A 259 14.95 9.86 10.87
CA THR A 259 15.42 10.90 11.78
C THR A 259 16.57 10.37 12.63
N PRO A 260 17.51 11.22 13.08
CA PRO A 260 18.60 10.78 13.93
C PRO A 260 18.05 10.18 15.23
N ALA A 261 18.66 9.11 15.71
CA ALA A 261 18.30 8.53 16.98
C ALA A 261 18.83 9.44 18.12
N LEU A 262 17.97 9.74 19.09
CA LEU A 262 18.34 10.57 20.23
C LEU A 262 19.48 9.95 21.03
N GLY A 263 20.46 10.80 21.45
CA GLY A 263 21.59 10.37 22.25
C GLY A 263 22.70 9.67 21.46
N THR A 264 22.75 9.89 20.15
CA THR A 264 23.82 9.40 19.25
C THR A 264 24.39 10.56 18.43
N ASP A 265 25.57 10.37 17.81
CA ASP A 265 26.19 11.35 16.90
C ASP A 265 25.54 11.31 15.48
N SER A 266 24.38 10.66 15.35
CA SER A 266 23.73 10.46 14.05
C SER A 266 23.13 11.74 13.47
N ALA A 267 22.90 12.78 14.28
CA ALA A 267 22.48 14.09 13.78
C ALA A 267 23.59 14.70 12.90
N ASP A 268 24.82 14.73 13.39
CA ASP A 268 26.00 15.26 12.67
C ASP A 268 26.28 14.39 11.43
N ALA A 269 26.09 13.05 11.54
CA ALA A 269 26.24 12.14 10.42
C ALA A 269 25.23 12.43 9.29
N LEU A 270 23.96 12.70 9.62
CA LEU A 270 22.93 13.04 8.64
C LEU A 270 23.15 14.43 8.02
N GLU A 271 23.67 15.41 8.79
CA GLU A 271 24.07 16.71 8.26
C GLU A 271 25.24 16.57 7.28
N MET A 272 26.25 15.76 7.61
CA MET A 272 27.37 15.47 6.72
C MET A 272 26.90 14.74 5.45
N LEU A 273 25.93 13.85 5.56
CA LEU A 273 25.32 13.18 4.42
C LEU A 273 24.67 14.16 3.44
N ALA A 274 24.05 15.24 3.95
CA ALA A 274 23.47 16.28 3.12
C ALA A 274 24.51 17.02 2.28
N VAL A 275 25.70 17.21 2.82
CA VAL A 275 26.83 17.81 2.10
C VAL A 275 27.39 16.86 1.04
N LEU A 276 27.58 15.58 1.38
CA LEU A 276 28.10 14.57 0.47
C LEU A 276 27.13 14.28 -0.68
N GLY A 277 25.83 14.15 -0.39
CA GLY A 277 24.80 13.87 -1.40
C GLY A 277 24.64 14.99 -2.43
N THR A 278 24.89 16.26 -2.06
CA THR A 278 24.87 17.37 -3.02
C THR A 278 26.12 17.38 -3.93
N GLN A 279 27.25 16.90 -3.47
CA GLN A 279 28.48 16.82 -4.28
C GLN A 279 28.39 15.73 -5.36
N ASP A 280 27.84 14.56 -5.03
CA ASP A 280 27.64 13.46 -5.98
C ASP A 280 26.62 13.79 -7.10
N LEU A 281 25.58 14.55 -6.78
CA LEU A 281 24.61 15.02 -7.78
C LEU A 281 25.25 16.02 -8.74
N GLY A 282 26.05 16.98 -8.24
CA GLY A 282 26.78 17.92 -9.07
C GLY A 282 27.81 17.24 -10.00
N ALA A 283 28.46 16.16 -9.54
CA ALA A 283 29.40 15.39 -10.36
C ALA A 283 28.70 14.58 -11.47
N ARG A 284 27.50 14.05 -11.23
CA ARG A 284 26.72 13.32 -12.23
C ARG A 284 26.13 14.25 -13.30
N GLU A 285 25.69 15.45 -12.97
CA GLU A 285 25.21 16.44 -13.95
C GLU A 285 26.36 16.97 -14.83
N LEU A 286 27.54 17.18 -14.30
CA LEU A 286 28.72 17.60 -15.06
C LEU A 286 29.28 16.49 -15.98
N GLY A 287 29.09 15.22 -15.62
CA GLY A 287 29.51 14.07 -16.44
C GLY A 287 28.57 13.75 -17.61
N ALA A 288 27.31 14.19 -17.55
CA ALA A 288 26.33 13.97 -18.63
C ALA A 288 26.37 15.01 -19.76
N GLY A 289 27.19 16.04 -19.64
CA GLY A 289 27.18 17.25 -20.51
C GLY A 289 28.23 17.33 -21.59
N THR A 290 29.00 16.28 -21.91
CA THR A 290 29.98 16.37 -23.01
C THR A 290 29.49 15.61 -24.26
N PRO A 291 28.93 16.30 -25.28
CA PRO A 291 28.76 15.68 -26.57
C PRO A 291 30.17 15.53 -27.20
N ARG A 292 30.57 14.27 -27.46
CA ARG A 292 31.73 13.99 -28.31
C ARG A 292 31.44 14.55 -29.68
N THR A 293 31.94 15.75 -30.00
CA THR A 293 32.11 16.24 -31.34
C THR A 293 33.21 15.36 -32.00
N GLY A 294 32.78 14.36 -32.75
CA GLY A 294 33.60 13.60 -33.66
C GLY A 294 33.86 14.47 -34.90
N GLY A 295 35.05 14.97 -35.05
CA GLY A 295 35.55 15.47 -36.29
C GLY A 295 36.33 14.38 -37.01
N GLY A 296 36.20 14.36 -38.33
CA GLY A 296 37.05 13.59 -39.22
C GLY A 296 36.28 12.80 -40.23
#